data_377b2f7ffb0ed5b4eed64c6e66e1528c
#
_entry.id   377b2f7ffb0ed5b4eed64c6e66e1528c
#
_cell.length_a   1.000
_cell.length_b   1.000
_cell.length_c   1.000
_cell.angle_alpha   90.00
_cell.angle_beta   90.00
_cell.angle_gamma   90.00
#
_symmetry.space_group_name_H-M   'P 1'
#
loop_
_entity.id
_entity.type
_entity.pdbx_description
1 polymer ?
#
loop_
_entity_poly.entity_id
_entity_poly.type
_entity_poly.pdbx_seq_one_letter_code
_entity_poly.pdbx_strand_id
1 'polypeptide(L)'
;MEKDKKKPLFIHQPEYPGGPKELSRFIQTNLRYPASALEDGVEGTVLVDYDIDYQGKVVATRVLQGIGGGCDEEACRMVRLLKFDVPKNRGLKVLFHKKARIQFRKPAQKPAPQVQPPQQVQFQVNYTVTPARQEPEPSVKPAGGKSYEYTISIQS
;
A
#
# COMPACT_ATOMS: atom_id res chain seq x y z
N MET A 1 -23.67 -33.44 -35.39
CA MET A 1 -23.35 -32.96 -34.03
C MET A 1 -24.14 -31.69 -33.77
N GLU A 2 -25.29 -31.82 -33.14
CA GLU A 2 -26.13 -30.71 -32.79
C GLU A 2 -25.50 -29.98 -31.61
N LYS A 3 -25.05 -28.76 -31.87
CA LYS A 3 -24.68 -27.83 -30.81
C LYS A 3 -25.97 -27.44 -30.10
N ASP A 4 -26.15 -27.95 -28.90
CA ASP A 4 -27.18 -27.50 -27.98
C ASP A 4 -27.12 -25.97 -27.86
N LYS A 5 -27.99 -25.32 -28.60
CA LYS A 5 -28.29 -23.90 -28.40
C LYS A 5 -28.96 -23.80 -27.05
N LYS A 6 -28.18 -23.58 -26.01
CA LYS A 6 -28.69 -23.22 -24.69
C LYS A 6 -29.68 -22.06 -24.88
N LYS A 7 -30.98 -22.36 -24.70
CA LYS A 7 -32.04 -21.37 -24.71
C LYS A 7 -31.62 -20.22 -23.78
N PRO A 8 -31.72 -18.97 -24.21
CA PRO A 8 -31.33 -17.85 -23.37
C PRO A 8 -32.13 -17.93 -22.07
N LEU A 9 -31.45 -18.21 -20.98
CA LEU A 9 -32.04 -18.09 -19.65
C LEU A 9 -32.53 -16.65 -19.52
N PHE A 10 -33.81 -16.45 -19.32
CA PHE A 10 -34.43 -15.13 -19.12
C PHE A 10 -34.00 -14.45 -17.81
N ILE A 11 -33.06 -15.06 -17.08
CA ILE A 11 -32.52 -14.54 -15.82
C ILE A 11 -31.20 -13.88 -16.13
N HIS A 12 -31.17 -12.56 -16.06
CA HIS A 12 -29.95 -11.79 -16.18
C HIS A 12 -29.12 -11.93 -14.90
N GLN A 13 -27.85 -12.24 -15.05
CA GLN A 13 -26.94 -12.37 -13.93
C GLN A 13 -26.58 -11.00 -13.35
N PRO A 14 -26.35 -10.93 -12.04
CA PRO A 14 -25.85 -9.70 -11.42
C PRO A 14 -24.45 -9.36 -11.93
N GLU A 15 -24.27 -8.10 -12.28
CA GLU A 15 -22.98 -7.57 -12.70
C GLU A 15 -22.51 -6.52 -11.71
N TYR A 16 -21.19 -6.41 -11.55
CA TYR A 16 -20.63 -5.35 -10.74
C TYR A 16 -20.63 -4.04 -11.56
N PRO A 17 -21.04 -2.89 -10.98
CA PRO A 17 -20.99 -1.61 -11.68
C PRO A 17 -19.56 -1.33 -12.16
N GLY A 18 -19.37 -1.15 -13.46
CA GLY A 18 -18.04 -1.01 -14.06
C GLY A 18 -17.34 -2.32 -14.44
N GLY A 19 -17.99 -3.48 -14.20
CA GLY A 19 -17.50 -4.78 -14.64
C GLY A 19 -16.41 -5.39 -13.75
N PRO A 20 -15.78 -6.48 -14.19
CA PRO A 20 -14.82 -7.24 -13.37
C PRO A 20 -13.52 -6.47 -13.08
N LYS A 21 -13.15 -5.51 -13.90
CA LYS A 21 -11.97 -4.66 -13.69
C LYS A 21 -12.16 -3.73 -12.49
N GLU A 22 -13.32 -3.07 -12.42
CA GLU A 22 -13.65 -2.18 -11.30
C GLU A 22 -13.84 -2.98 -10.00
N LEU A 23 -14.41 -4.18 -10.08
CA LEU A 23 -14.48 -5.09 -8.95
C LEU A 23 -13.09 -5.41 -8.39
N SER A 24 -12.15 -5.77 -9.27
CA SER A 24 -10.77 -6.05 -8.87
C SER A 24 -10.08 -4.83 -8.27
N ARG A 25 -10.31 -3.66 -8.86
CA ARG A 25 -9.77 -2.40 -8.36
C ARG A 25 -10.34 -2.05 -6.99
N PHE A 26 -11.65 -2.19 -6.80
CA PHE A 26 -12.30 -1.97 -5.51
C PHE A 26 -11.71 -2.86 -4.42
N ILE A 27 -11.54 -4.15 -4.72
CA ILE A 27 -10.92 -5.10 -3.80
C ILE A 27 -9.52 -4.66 -3.44
N GLN A 28 -8.66 -4.35 -4.42
CA GLN A 28 -7.28 -3.94 -4.18
C GLN A 28 -7.16 -2.64 -3.37
N THR A 29 -8.08 -1.68 -3.59
CA THR A 29 -8.06 -0.39 -2.90
C THR A 29 -8.51 -0.51 -1.44
N ASN A 30 -9.48 -1.38 -1.17
CA ASN A 30 -10.10 -1.50 0.15
C ASN A 30 -9.58 -2.70 0.96
N LEU A 31 -8.74 -3.54 0.35
CA LEU A 31 -8.15 -4.71 0.99
C LEU A 31 -7.19 -4.28 2.10
N ARG A 32 -7.48 -4.74 3.31
CA ARG A 32 -6.59 -4.55 4.45
C ARG A 32 -5.80 -5.84 4.66
N TYR A 33 -4.51 -5.72 4.68
CA TYR A 33 -3.67 -6.86 4.98
C TYR A 33 -3.64 -7.07 6.49
N PRO A 34 -4.03 -8.24 7.01
CA PRO A 34 -3.98 -8.51 8.44
C PRO A 34 -2.54 -8.44 8.98
N ALA A 35 -2.36 -7.90 10.18
CA ALA A 35 -1.03 -7.78 10.79
C ALA A 35 -0.39 -9.16 10.99
N SER A 36 -1.15 -10.14 11.45
CA SER A 36 -0.69 -11.52 11.60
C SER A 36 -0.17 -12.13 10.29
N ALA A 37 -0.89 -11.90 9.19
CA ALA A 37 -0.46 -12.39 7.88
C ALA A 37 0.79 -11.65 7.36
N LEU A 38 0.98 -10.39 7.75
CA LEU A 38 2.21 -9.64 7.44
C LEU A 38 3.42 -10.16 8.20
N GLU A 39 3.24 -10.48 9.47
CA GLU A 39 4.28 -11.04 10.35
C GLU A 39 4.69 -12.44 9.87
N ASP A 40 3.71 -13.28 9.60
CA ASP A 40 3.94 -14.65 9.13
C ASP A 40 4.34 -14.71 7.65
N GLY A 41 4.26 -13.60 6.92
CA GLY A 41 4.57 -13.54 5.50
C GLY A 41 3.63 -14.37 4.63
N VAL A 42 2.38 -14.55 5.05
CA VAL A 42 1.39 -15.37 4.36
C VAL A 42 0.91 -14.66 3.09
N GLU A 43 1.20 -15.23 1.94
CA GLU A 43 0.73 -14.77 0.63
C GLU A 43 -0.06 -15.85 -0.07
N GLY A 44 -1.04 -15.46 -0.86
CA GLY A 44 -1.82 -16.44 -1.62
C GLY A 44 -3.13 -15.91 -2.14
N THR A 45 -3.98 -16.82 -2.55
CA THR A 45 -5.30 -16.50 -3.08
C THR A 45 -6.38 -17.17 -2.24
N VAL A 46 -7.28 -16.35 -1.72
CA VAL A 46 -8.48 -16.82 -1.03
C VAL A 46 -9.62 -16.95 -2.04
N LEU A 47 -10.27 -18.08 -2.04
CA LEU A 47 -11.46 -18.34 -2.86
C LEU A 47 -12.69 -18.26 -1.97
N VAL A 48 -13.54 -17.28 -2.23
CA VAL A 48 -14.79 -17.05 -1.49
C VAL A 48 -15.98 -17.32 -2.39
N ASP A 49 -16.90 -18.14 -1.91
CA ASP A 49 -18.22 -18.33 -2.49
C ASP A 49 -19.19 -17.37 -1.80
N TYR A 50 -20.09 -16.75 -2.56
CA TYR A 50 -21.01 -15.78 -2.01
C TYR A 50 -22.33 -15.76 -2.76
N ASP A 51 -23.37 -15.44 -2.03
CA ASP A 51 -24.73 -15.35 -2.51
C ASP A 51 -25.17 -13.90 -2.62
N ILE A 52 -25.68 -13.54 -3.79
CA ILE A 52 -26.21 -12.20 -4.08
C ILE A 52 -27.72 -12.30 -4.12
N ASP A 53 -28.38 -11.45 -3.39
CA ASP A 53 -29.81 -11.32 -3.35
C ASP A 53 -30.32 -10.53 -4.60
N TYR A 54 -31.64 -10.56 -4.80
CA TYR A 54 -32.32 -9.81 -5.86
C TYR A 54 -32.13 -8.28 -5.77
N GLN A 55 -31.65 -7.76 -4.65
CA GLN A 55 -31.31 -6.34 -4.46
C GLN A 55 -29.83 -6.02 -4.78
N GLY A 56 -29.04 -7.02 -5.15
CA GLY A 56 -27.63 -6.86 -5.42
C GLY A 56 -26.73 -6.84 -4.17
N LYS A 57 -27.27 -7.20 -3.02
CA LYS A 57 -26.51 -7.32 -1.77
C LYS A 57 -25.99 -8.72 -1.58
N VAL A 58 -24.81 -8.83 -1.01
CA VAL A 58 -24.25 -10.12 -0.59
C VAL A 58 -24.89 -10.51 0.74
N VAL A 59 -25.58 -11.62 0.76
CA VAL A 59 -26.32 -12.12 1.95
C VAL A 59 -25.58 -13.24 2.65
N ALA A 60 -24.80 -14.04 1.94
CA ALA A 60 -23.99 -15.09 2.53
C ALA A 60 -22.59 -15.12 1.92
N THR A 61 -21.60 -15.50 2.72
CA THR A 61 -20.21 -15.66 2.29
C THR A 61 -19.64 -16.94 2.89
N ARG A 62 -18.93 -17.73 2.09
CA ARG A 62 -18.27 -18.96 2.51
C ARG A 62 -16.88 -19.03 1.90
N VAL A 63 -15.88 -19.31 2.72
CA VAL A 63 -14.51 -19.54 2.23
C VAL A 63 -14.43 -20.98 1.73
N LEU A 64 -14.09 -21.16 0.47
CA LEU A 64 -13.84 -22.47 -0.14
C LEU A 64 -12.38 -22.87 0.01
N GLN A 65 -11.48 -21.91 -0.16
CA GLN A 65 -10.06 -22.10 -0.01
C GLN A 65 -9.48 -20.87 0.68
N GLY A 66 -8.94 -21.06 1.87
CA GLY A 66 -8.31 -20.06 2.69
C GLY A 66 -6.79 -20.20 2.69
N ILE A 67 -6.11 -19.17 3.14
CA ILE A 67 -4.66 -19.14 3.36
C ILE A 67 -4.30 -18.91 4.84
N GLY A 68 -5.31 -18.63 5.68
CA GLY A 68 -5.11 -18.35 7.10
C GLY A 68 -4.58 -16.94 7.38
N GLY A 69 -4.03 -16.74 8.59
CA GLY A 69 -3.47 -15.45 8.99
C GLY A 69 -4.47 -14.30 9.06
N GLY A 70 -5.81 -14.59 9.17
CA GLY A 70 -6.86 -13.58 9.15
C GLY A 70 -7.25 -13.09 7.74
N CYS A 71 -6.55 -13.56 6.70
CA CYS A 71 -6.86 -13.19 5.31
C CYS A 71 -8.25 -13.68 4.86
N ASP A 72 -8.69 -14.81 5.39
CA ASP A 72 -9.98 -15.40 5.07
C ASP A 72 -11.14 -14.55 5.59
N GLU A 73 -11.01 -14.03 6.79
CA GLU A 73 -11.98 -13.13 7.41
C GLU A 73 -12.06 -11.81 6.67
N GLU A 74 -10.90 -11.25 6.32
CA GLU A 74 -10.82 -10.03 5.55
C GLU A 74 -11.43 -10.19 4.15
N ALA A 75 -11.18 -11.33 3.50
CA ALA A 75 -11.79 -11.67 2.22
C ALA A 75 -13.32 -11.71 2.31
N CYS A 76 -13.88 -12.34 3.36
CA CYS A 76 -15.32 -12.35 3.62
C CYS A 76 -15.86 -10.95 3.87
N ARG A 77 -15.15 -10.13 4.66
CA ARG A 77 -15.53 -8.73 4.92
C ARG A 77 -15.60 -7.95 3.63
N MET A 78 -14.60 -8.09 2.76
CA MET A 78 -14.54 -7.41 1.48
C MET A 78 -15.70 -7.78 0.58
N VAL A 79 -15.99 -9.08 0.47
CA VAL A 79 -17.10 -9.56 -0.37
C VAL A 79 -18.45 -9.04 0.11
N ARG A 80 -18.66 -8.92 1.42
CA ARG A 80 -19.89 -8.35 1.99
C ARG A 80 -20.11 -6.87 1.68
N LEU A 81 -19.03 -6.14 1.41
CA LEU A 81 -19.10 -4.72 1.02
C LEU A 81 -19.47 -4.53 -0.46
N LEU A 82 -19.41 -5.60 -1.25
CA LEU A 82 -19.73 -5.51 -2.66
C LEU A 82 -21.23 -5.29 -2.87
N LYS A 83 -21.54 -4.41 -3.81
CA LYS A 83 -22.89 -4.18 -4.28
C LYS A 83 -22.92 -4.46 -5.77
N PHE A 84 -23.85 -5.30 -6.17
CA PHE A 84 -24.02 -5.70 -7.56
C PHE A 84 -25.27 -5.02 -8.13
N ASP A 85 -25.22 -4.74 -9.41
CA ASP A 85 -26.41 -4.31 -10.15
C ASP A 85 -27.13 -5.56 -10.64
N VAL A 86 -28.36 -5.73 -10.15
CA VAL A 86 -29.19 -6.86 -10.52
C VAL A 86 -30.33 -6.35 -11.40
N PRO A 87 -30.36 -6.74 -12.68
CA PRO A 87 -31.45 -6.40 -13.57
C PRO A 87 -32.77 -6.95 -12.99
N LYS A 88 -33.87 -6.19 -13.18
CA LYS A 88 -35.18 -6.61 -12.69
C LYS A 88 -35.64 -7.90 -13.40
N ASN A 89 -35.50 -9.02 -12.75
CA ASN A 89 -35.93 -10.32 -13.22
C ASN A 89 -37.42 -10.54 -12.93
N ARG A 90 -38.28 -9.79 -13.59
CA ARG A 90 -39.74 -9.94 -13.55
C ARG A 90 -40.35 -10.15 -12.15
N GLY A 91 -39.77 -9.53 -11.11
CA GLY A 91 -40.25 -9.66 -9.73
C GLY A 91 -39.88 -10.97 -9.02
N LEU A 92 -39.07 -11.83 -9.65
CA LEU A 92 -38.60 -13.05 -9.04
C LEU A 92 -37.44 -12.73 -8.05
N LYS A 93 -37.61 -13.22 -6.83
CA LYS A 93 -36.56 -13.17 -5.80
C LYS A 93 -35.58 -14.31 -6.02
N VAL A 94 -34.53 -14.08 -6.79
CA VAL A 94 -33.52 -15.11 -7.11
C VAL A 94 -32.26 -14.82 -6.32
N LEU A 95 -31.67 -15.88 -5.77
CA LEU A 95 -30.32 -15.87 -5.19
C LEU A 95 -29.31 -16.30 -6.25
N PHE A 96 -28.25 -15.55 -6.39
CA PHE A 96 -27.18 -15.82 -7.35
C PHE A 96 -25.92 -16.24 -6.61
N HIS A 97 -25.43 -17.43 -6.91
CA HIS A 97 -24.17 -17.93 -6.37
C HIS A 97 -23.02 -17.52 -7.26
N LYS A 98 -22.03 -16.85 -6.69
CA LYS A 98 -20.80 -16.43 -7.39
C LYS A 98 -19.57 -16.71 -6.55
N LYS A 99 -18.43 -16.80 -7.22
CA LYS A 99 -17.13 -17.01 -6.60
C LYS A 99 -16.21 -15.83 -6.88
N ALA A 100 -15.50 -15.38 -5.87
CA ALA A 100 -14.44 -14.38 -6.01
C ALA A 100 -13.09 -14.95 -5.63
N ARG A 101 -12.05 -14.56 -6.37
CA ARG A 101 -10.66 -14.86 -6.05
C ARG A 101 -10.01 -13.57 -5.57
N ILE A 102 -9.57 -13.56 -4.33
CA ILE A 102 -8.92 -12.41 -3.71
C ILE A 102 -7.46 -12.76 -3.49
N GLN A 103 -6.59 -12.05 -4.17
CA GLN A 103 -5.14 -12.24 -4.05
C GLN A 103 -4.60 -11.36 -2.95
N PHE A 104 -3.97 -11.98 -1.97
CA PHE A 104 -3.16 -11.32 -0.95
C PHE A 104 -1.70 -11.39 -1.38
N ARG A 105 -1.15 -10.22 -1.70
CA ARG A 105 0.27 -10.06 -1.97
C ARG A 105 0.84 -9.11 -0.95
N LYS A 106 1.97 -9.45 -0.39
CA LYS A 106 2.73 -8.56 0.47
C LYS A 106 2.96 -7.25 -0.30
N PRO A 107 2.61 -6.10 0.25
CA PRO A 107 2.98 -4.86 -0.39
C PRO A 107 4.49 -4.89 -0.55
N ALA A 108 4.98 -4.85 -1.78
CA ALA A 108 6.40 -4.64 -2.00
C ALA A 108 6.77 -3.42 -1.16
N GLN A 109 7.62 -3.62 -0.16
CA GLN A 109 8.17 -2.50 0.59
C GLN A 109 8.80 -1.63 -0.50
N LYS A 110 8.11 -0.52 -0.84
CA LYS A 110 8.79 0.55 -1.54
C LYS A 110 10.00 0.82 -0.68
N PRO A 111 11.23 0.69 -1.20
CA PRO A 111 12.39 1.02 -0.41
C PRO A 111 12.06 2.37 0.20
N ALA A 112 12.06 2.44 1.53
CA ALA A 112 11.88 3.71 2.23
C ALA A 112 12.81 4.68 1.50
N PRO A 113 12.36 5.89 1.14
CA PRO A 113 13.23 6.84 0.50
C PRO A 113 14.48 6.86 1.36
N GLN A 114 15.58 6.30 0.80
CA GLN A 114 16.87 6.37 1.47
C GLN A 114 17.08 7.86 1.64
N VAL A 115 16.95 8.32 2.87
CA VAL A 115 17.42 9.63 3.26
C VAL A 115 18.91 9.53 2.96
N GLN A 116 19.28 9.98 1.76
CA GLN A 116 20.68 10.12 1.41
C GLN A 116 21.24 11.00 2.52
N PRO A 117 22.29 10.55 3.21
CA PRO A 117 22.93 11.41 4.20
C PRO A 117 23.24 12.71 3.47
N PRO A 118 23.02 13.87 4.09
CA PRO A 118 23.25 15.13 3.43
C PRO A 118 24.67 15.08 2.88
N GLN A 119 24.79 15.13 1.56
CA GLN A 119 26.09 15.28 0.92
C GLN A 119 26.68 16.52 1.56
N GLN A 120 27.76 16.34 2.31
CA GLN A 120 28.56 17.44 2.81
C GLN A 120 28.97 18.24 1.58
N VAL A 121 28.29 19.34 1.38
CA VAL A 121 28.70 20.33 0.40
C VAL A 121 29.99 20.87 0.96
N GLN A 122 31.10 20.33 0.51
CA GLN A 122 32.40 20.93 0.79
C GLN A 122 32.40 22.29 0.09
N PHE A 123 32.10 23.32 0.86
CA PHE A 123 32.37 24.66 0.43
C PHE A 123 33.89 24.81 0.37
N GLN A 124 34.46 24.61 -0.79
CA GLN A 124 35.83 25.06 -1.05
C GLN A 124 35.77 26.58 -1.14
N VAL A 125 36.05 27.21 -0.02
CA VAL A 125 36.25 28.65 0.03
C VAL A 125 37.64 28.92 -0.53
N ASN A 126 37.74 29.23 -1.81
CA ASN A 126 38.95 29.71 -2.42
C ASN A 126 39.23 31.13 -1.89
N TYR A 127 40.08 31.22 -0.90
CA TYR A 127 40.64 32.50 -0.50
C TYR A 127 41.69 32.89 -1.53
N THR A 128 41.37 33.85 -2.38
CA THR A 128 42.36 34.53 -3.18
C THR A 128 43.05 35.52 -2.27
N VAL A 129 44.22 35.16 -1.77
CA VAL A 129 45.09 36.07 -0.98
C VAL A 129 45.71 37.04 -1.98
N THR A 130 45.17 38.23 -2.05
CA THR A 130 45.82 39.32 -2.74
C THR A 130 46.89 39.89 -1.80
N PRO A 131 48.17 39.91 -2.16
CA PRO A 131 49.19 40.52 -1.30
C PRO A 131 49.07 42.02 -1.33
N ALA A 132 48.52 42.59 -0.30
CA ALA A 132 48.61 44.05 -0.10
C ALA A 132 49.87 44.37 0.67
N ARG A 133 50.78 44.97 -0.09
CA ARG A 133 51.75 46.01 0.23
C ARG A 133 52.05 46.24 1.72
N GLN A 134 53.30 45.96 2.05
CA GLN A 134 53.94 46.35 3.31
C GLN A 134 53.95 47.87 3.49
N GLU A 135 53.60 48.32 4.67
CA GLU A 135 54.11 49.53 5.29
C GLU A 135 54.28 49.33 6.81
N PRO A 136 55.21 50.04 7.44
CA PRO A 136 56.00 49.49 8.54
C PRO A 136 55.42 49.80 9.92
N GLU A 137 55.93 48.97 10.87
CA GLU A 137 55.65 49.03 12.30
C GLU A 137 55.75 50.39 12.99
N PRO A 138 55.02 50.52 14.13
CA PRO A 138 55.78 50.76 15.34
C PRO A 138 55.45 49.74 16.46
N SER A 139 56.52 49.31 17.06
CA SER A 139 56.66 48.51 18.25
C SER A 139 55.88 49.02 19.45
N VAL A 140 55.03 48.14 20.08
CA VAL A 140 54.71 48.24 21.49
C VAL A 140 54.75 46.86 22.11
N LYS A 141 55.51 46.74 23.18
CA LYS A 141 55.80 45.54 23.98
C LYS A 141 54.60 45.01 24.77
N PRO A 142 54.72 43.78 25.30
CA PRO A 142 53.60 42.93 25.68
C PRO A 142 53.19 43.09 27.15
N ALA A 143 51.93 42.83 27.39
CA ALA A 143 51.46 42.49 28.73
C ALA A 143 50.59 41.27 28.68
N GLY A 144 51.01 40.26 29.43
CA GLY A 144 50.52 38.96 29.59
C GLY A 144 48.98 38.77 29.58
N GLY A 145 48.60 37.72 28.91
CA GLY A 145 47.22 37.25 28.89
C GLY A 145 47.16 35.75 28.78
N LYS A 146 46.68 35.17 29.78
CA LYS A 146 46.52 33.73 30.09
C LYS A 146 45.88 32.97 28.93
N SER A 147 46.58 31.93 28.48
CA SER A 147 46.02 30.91 27.60
C SER A 147 45.01 30.07 28.37
N TYR A 148 43.82 30.01 27.88
CA TYR A 148 42.79 29.06 28.35
C TYR A 148 42.73 27.90 27.37
N GLU A 149 43.22 26.73 27.81
CA GLU A 149 43.03 25.46 27.11
C GLU A 149 41.65 24.95 27.45
N TYR A 150 40.81 24.79 26.44
CA TYR A 150 39.54 24.09 26.56
C TYR A 150 39.70 22.69 26.03
N THR A 151 39.75 21.71 26.92
CA THR A 151 39.70 20.32 26.55
C THR A 151 38.24 19.87 26.48
N ILE A 152 37.72 19.57 25.29
CA ILE A 152 36.40 18.99 25.08
C ILE A 152 36.60 17.49 25.03
N SER A 153 36.20 16.76 26.07
CA SER A 153 36.09 15.32 26.06
C SER A 153 34.73 14.91 25.61
N ILE A 154 34.62 14.29 24.43
CA ILE A 154 33.41 13.62 23.97
C ILE A 154 33.54 12.15 24.36
N GLN A 155 32.74 11.71 25.31
CA GLN A 155 32.54 10.30 25.61
C GLN A 155 31.42 9.74 24.75
N SER A 156 31.71 8.57 24.15
CA SER A 156 30.81 7.76 23.35
C SER A 156 29.69 7.15 24.19
#